data_d004bb0bba206fa72db9102e0b4399e8
#
_entry.id   d004bb0bba206fa72db9102e0b4399e8
#
_cell.length_a   1.000
_cell.length_b   1.000
_cell.length_c   1.000
_cell.angle_alpha   90.00
_cell.angle_beta   90.00
_cell.angle_gamma   90.00
#
_symmetry.space_group_name_H-M   'P 1'
#
loop_
_entity.id
_entity.type
_entity.pdbx_description
1 polymer ?
#
loop_
_entity_poly.entity_id
_entity_poly.type
_entity_poly.pdbx_seq_one_letter_code
_entity_poly.pdbx_strand_id
1 'polypeptide(L)'
;MGRFGAGVARIVLAGASLSLLAAAASAQDACGHRGELDTLYCDENKDLVADIPKDPKKFRDPSTLVWAYTPVEDPAVYANVFKPFTEHLEKCVGKKTVYYPVQSNSAEIEAMRSGRLHFAGFSTGPTGFAVNLAGAIPFAAKGLESEVRGYNLVAVVKASSPYKALADLKGKKVAHTAPSSNSGNLAPRVLFPEQGLKTDEDYKPLMSGGHDKSVLGVGSGDYDMAAVASDVFDRMATRGTIKRDDFRIIYKSPVFPTSSFAYAHDLKPELAAKLRECFYSFRFTPAMTKEFNGDDRFLPITYQKDWKVVREVAEKSGTPYNKAAYDTESRREADAAAKKAAEAAAKAAQQPAAPKQ
;
A
#
# COMPACT_ATOMS: atom_id res chain seq x y z
N MET A 1 74.95 9.29 -67.34
CA MET A 1 73.59 9.78 -67.14
C MET A 1 72.69 8.56 -66.98
N GLY A 2 72.49 8.04 -65.81
CA GLY A 2 71.71 6.85 -65.56
C GLY A 2 70.70 7.10 -64.42
N ARG A 3 69.45 6.83 -64.69
CA ARG A 3 68.40 6.89 -63.66
C ARG A 3 68.16 5.51 -63.14
N PHE A 4 68.37 5.33 -61.84
CA PHE A 4 67.96 4.17 -61.13
C PHE A 4 66.47 4.27 -60.68
N GLY A 5 65.65 3.31 -61.11
CA GLY A 5 64.28 3.16 -60.68
C GLY A 5 64.19 2.21 -59.49
N ALA A 6 63.77 2.73 -58.40
CA ALA A 6 63.52 1.93 -57.21
C ALA A 6 62.11 1.32 -57.25
N GLY A 7 62.04 0.00 -57.33
CA GLY A 7 60.77 -0.76 -57.16
C GLY A 7 60.33 -0.86 -55.72
N VAL A 8 59.17 -0.34 -55.42
CA VAL A 8 58.55 -0.48 -54.07
C VAL A 8 57.68 -1.73 -54.10
N ALA A 9 58.11 -2.74 -53.37
CA ALA A 9 57.30 -3.93 -53.08
C ALA A 9 56.22 -3.59 -52.05
N ARG A 10 54.96 -3.67 -52.45
CA ARG A 10 53.81 -3.56 -51.56
C ARG A 10 53.54 -4.91 -50.88
N ILE A 11 53.87 -4.98 -49.62
CA ILE A 11 53.46 -6.10 -48.73
C ILE A 11 51.99 -5.83 -48.36
N VAL A 12 51.07 -6.67 -48.82
CA VAL A 12 49.69 -6.68 -48.37
C VAL A 12 49.61 -7.52 -47.12
N LEU A 13 49.55 -6.87 -45.95
CA LEU A 13 49.15 -7.53 -44.71
C LEU A 13 47.64 -7.74 -44.69
N ALA A 14 47.22 -8.98 -44.90
CA ALA A 14 45.83 -9.40 -44.67
C ALA A 14 45.60 -9.48 -43.16
N GLY A 15 45.07 -8.42 -42.58
CA GLY A 15 44.59 -8.39 -41.22
C GLY A 15 43.32 -9.20 -41.06
N ALA A 16 43.40 -10.40 -40.53
CA ALA A 16 42.24 -11.18 -40.08
C ALA A 16 41.65 -10.52 -38.82
N SER A 17 40.63 -9.68 -39.01
CA SER A 17 39.80 -9.16 -37.93
C SER A 17 38.95 -10.28 -37.38
N LEU A 18 39.38 -10.95 -36.28
CA LEU A 18 38.57 -11.80 -35.47
C LEU A 18 37.54 -10.93 -34.72
N SER A 19 36.34 -10.78 -35.31
CA SER A 19 35.18 -10.22 -34.64
C SER A 19 34.76 -11.20 -33.55
N LEU A 20 35.20 -10.96 -32.30
CA LEU A 20 34.56 -11.57 -31.14
C LEU A 20 33.14 -11.01 -31.03
N LEU A 21 32.19 -11.72 -31.60
CA LEU A 21 30.79 -11.60 -31.24
C LEU A 21 30.70 -12.11 -29.75
N ALA A 22 30.79 -11.19 -28.79
CA ALA A 22 30.34 -11.44 -27.47
C ALA A 22 28.84 -11.70 -27.54
N ALA A 23 28.46 -12.96 -27.61
CA ALA A 23 27.08 -13.38 -27.33
C ALA A 23 26.83 -12.97 -25.88
N ALA A 24 26.12 -11.85 -25.70
CA ALA A 24 25.44 -11.58 -24.45
C ALA A 24 24.44 -12.74 -24.29
N ALA A 25 24.86 -13.79 -23.57
CA ALA A 25 23.95 -14.78 -23.04
C ALA A 25 23.00 -13.98 -22.14
N SER A 26 21.82 -13.67 -22.66
CA SER A 26 20.70 -13.29 -21.82
C SER A 26 20.60 -14.41 -20.78
N ALA A 27 20.90 -14.11 -19.53
CA ALA A 27 20.67 -15.04 -18.44
C ALA A 27 19.18 -15.37 -18.55
N GLN A 28 18.91 -16.58 -19.03
CA GLN A 28 17.57 -17.09 -19.18
C GLN A 28 16.94 -17.01 -17.79
N ASP A 29 15.83 -16.31 -17.67
CA ASP A 29 15.14 -16.14 -16.40
C ASP A 29 14.90 -17.53 -15.80
N ALA A 30 15.62 -17.84 -14.71
CA ALA A 30 15.57 -19.16 -14.05
C ALA A 30 14.23 -19.40 -13.32
N CYS A 31 13.27 -18.49 -13.45
CA CYS A 31 11.96 -18.57 -12.84
C CYS A 31 11.00 -19.41 -13.71
N GLY A 32 10.61 -20.58 -13.22
CA GLY A 32 9.68 -21.45 -13.91
C GLY A 32 8.22 -20.98 -13.89
N HIS A 33 7.83 -20.23 -12.87
CA HIS A 33 6.52 -19.61 -12.75
C HIS A 33 6.63 -18.32 -11.93
N ARG A 34 5.93 -17.28 -12.36
CA ARG A 34 5.95 -15.95 -11.72
C ARG A 34 4.56 -15.43 -11.38
N GLY A 35 3.52 -15.84 -12.11
CA GLY A 35 2.19 -15.26 -11.98
C GLY A 35 2.22 -13.74 -12.22
N GLU A 36 1.63 -12.98 -11.29
CA GLU A 36 1.54 -11.52 -11.34
C GLU A 36 2.72 -10.80 -10.68
N LEU A 37 3.72 -11.54 -10.18
CA LEU A 37 4.88 -10.93 -9.51
C LEU A 37 5.78 -10.15 -10.49
N ASP A 38 6.46 -9.12 -9.99
CA ASP A 38 7.51 -8.39 -10.71
C ASP A 38 8.65 -9.34 -11.12
N THR A 39 9.40 -8.96 -12.15
CA THR A 39 10.53 -9.73 -12.70
C THR A 39 11.61 -10.07 -11.67
N LEU A 40 11.64 -9.38 -10.55
CA LEU A 40 12.56 -9.63 -9.45
C LEU A 40 12.22 -10.90 -8.63
N TYR A 41 11.01 -11.41 -8.75
CA TYR A 41 10.47 -12.48 -7.90
C TYR A 41 10.03 -13.69 -8.72
N CYS A 42 9.94 -14.83 -8.05
CA CYS A 42 9.44 -16.08 -8.59
C CYS A 42 8.38 -16.65 -7.64
N ASP A 43 7.42 -17.39 -8.20
CA ASP A 43 6.35 -18.09 -7.46
C ASP A 43 6.23 -19.51 -8.03
N GLU A 44 7.27 -20.34 -7.80
CA GLU A 44 7.32 -21.71 -8.35
C GLU A 44 6.26 -22.62 -7.70
N ASN A 45 5.92 -22.37 -6.44
CA ASN A 45 4.93 -23.14 -5.69
C ASN A 45 3.48 -22.68 -5.93
N LYS A 46 3.28 -21.56 -6.65
CA LYS A 46 1.97 -20.99 -7.05
C LYS A 46 1.07 -20.61 -5.88
N ASP A 47 1.67 -20.06 -4.82
CA ASP A 47 0.95 -19.55 -3.65
C ASP A 47 0.69 -18.03 -3.73
N LEU A 48 1.04 -17.41 -4.87
CA LEU A 48 0.84 -16.01 -5.21
C LEU A 48 1.72 -15.03 -4.42
N VAL A 49 2.77 -15.51 -3.76
CA VAL A 49 3.76 -14.68 -3.10
C VAL A 49 5.17 -15.03 -3.58
N ALA A 50 6.13 -14.14 -3.36
CA ALA A 50 7.50 -14.38 -3.77
C ALA A 50 8.12 -15.54 -3.01
N ASP A 51 8.74 -16.49 -3.75
CA ASP A 51 9.58 -17.54 -3.16
C ASP A 51 10.72 -16.94 -2.35
N ILE A 52 11.14 -17.62 -1.31
CA ILE A 52 12.37 -17.27 -0.58
C ILE A 52 13.59 -17.51 -1.49
N PRO A 53 14.65 -16.68 -1.39
CA PRO A 53 15.87 -16.88 -2.18
C PRO A 53 16.47 -18.27 -2.00
N LYS A 54 16.86 -18.93 -3.12
CA LYS A 54 17.54 -20.22 -3.10
C LYS A 54 19.00 -20.09 -2.63
N ASP A 55 19.63 -18.94 -2.85
CA ASP A 55 21.00 -18.63 -2.41
C ASP A 55 20.98 -18.00 -1.00
N PRO A 56 21.58 -18.66 0.01
CA PRO A 56 21.63 -18.13 1.37
C PRO A 56 22.30 -16.75 1.50
N LYS A 57 23.17 -16.38 0.55
CA LYS A 57 23.86 -15.07 0.53
C LYS A 57 22.89 -13.92 0.22
N LYS A 58 21.72 -14.21 -0.32
CA LYS A 58 20.66 -13.24 -0.60
C LYS A 58 19.75 -12.98 0.60
N PHE A 59 19.87 -13.76 1.68
CA PHE A 59 19.08 -13.52 2.88
C PHE A 59 19.56 -12.28 3.62
N ARG A 60 18.59 -11.48 4.04
CA ARG A 60 18.80 -10.33 4.93
C ARG A 60 18.66 -10.75 6.38
N ASP A 61 19.70 -10.45 7.19
CA ASP A 61 19.71 -10.62 8.64
C ASP A 61 20.12 -9.28 9.30
N PRO A 62 19.24 -8.25 9.27
CA PRO A 62 19.58 -6.92 9.76
C PRO A 62 19.80 -6.92 11.27
N SER A 63 20.72 -6.07 11.76
CA SER A 63 20.91 -5.83 13.19
C SER A 63 19.77 -5.02 13.81
N THR A 64 19.07 -4.23 13.00
CA THR A 64 17.91 -3.43 13.37
C THR A 64 16.76 -3.75 12.43
N LEU A 65 15.64 -4.21 12.98
CA LEU A 65 14.38 -4.34 12.24
C LEU A 65 13.71 -2.98 12.10
N VAL A 66 13.39 -2.59 10.88
CA VAL A 66 12.63 -1.37 10.58
C VAL A 66 11.28 -1.78 10.03
N TRP A 67 10.21 -1.19 10.55
CA TRP A 67 8.86 -1.50 10.14
C TRP A 67 7.97 -0.27 10.06
N ALA A 68 6.88 -0.38 9.31
CA ALA A 68 5.90 0.68 9.11
C ALA A 68 4.46 0.14 9.22
N TYR A 69 3.52 1.06 9.35
CA TYR A 69 2.10 0.76 9.22
C TYR A 69 1.46 1.78 8.26
N THR A 70 0.61 1.27 7.41
CA THR A 70 -0.06 2.01 6.34
C THR A 70 -0.72 3.32 6.80
N PRO A 71 -0.59 4.43 6.04
CA PRO A 71 -1.15 5.72 6.42
C PRO A 71 -2.63 5.85 6.02
N VAL A 72 -3.52 5.02 6.58
CA VAL A 72 -4.98 5.11 6.33
C VAL A 72 -5.62 6.35 6.97
N GLU A 73 -4.95 6.92 7.96
CA GLU A 73 -5.21 8.18 8.66
C GLU A 73 -3.87 8.90 8.89
N ASP A 74 -3.84 9.96 9.72
CA ASP A 74 -2.58 10.61 10.10
C ASP A 74 -1.61 9.59 10.72
N PRO A 75 -0.41 9.37 10.15
CA PRO A 75 0.55 8.39 10.64
C PRO A 75 1.00 8.61 12.09
N ALA A 76 0.92 9.83 12.61
CA ALA A 76 1.29 10.16 13.99
C ALA A 76 0.40 9.44 15.01
N VAL A 77 -0.84 9.11 14.65
CA VAL A 77 -1.77 8.38 15.50
C VAL A 77 -1.22 7.01 15.87
N TYR A 78 -0.56 6.33 14.91
CA TYR A 78 -0.10 4.96 15.09
C TYR A 78 1.21 4.82 15.86
N ALA A 79 2.05 5.85 15.89
CA ALA A 79 3.35 5.78 16.58
C ALA A 79 3.21 5.41 18.06
N ASN A 80 2.27 6.04 18.76
CA ASN A 80 1.99 5.76 20.18
C ASN A 80 1.21 4.46 20.36
N VAL A 81 0.25 4.17 19.50
CA VAL A 81 -0.58 2.94 19.56
C VAL A 81 0.29 1.69 19.45
N PHE A 82 1.25 1.68 18.51
CA PHE A 82 2.14 0.54 18.28
C PHE A 82 3.41 0.52 19.14
N LYS A 83 3.64 1.50 20.00
CA LYS A 83 4.82 1.51 20.87
C LYS A 83 4.95 0.24 21.71
N PRO A 84 3.91 -0.25 22.44
CA PRO A 84 4.00 -1.49 23.21
C PRO A 84 4.30 -2.72 22.34
N PHE A 85 3.77 -2.76 21.15
CA PHE A 85 4.04 -3.83 20.18
C PHE A 85 5.48 -3.79 19.67
N THR A 86 6.00 -2.61 19.35
CA THR A 86 7.40 -2.44 18.93
C THR A 86 8.38 -2.89 20.02
N GLU A 87 8.10 -2.52 21.28
CA GLU A 87 8.90 -2.95 22.45
C GLU A 87 8.82 -4.47 22.70
N HIS A 88 7.64 -5.07 22.48
CA HIS A 88 7.48 -6.52 22.54
C HIS A 88 8.29 -7.22 21.47
N LEU A 89 8.24 -6.74 20.22
CA LEU A 89 9.01 -7.31 19.13
C LEU A 89 10.52 -7.24 19.39
N GLU A 90 11.02 -6.10 19.87
CA GLU A 90 12.43 -5.94 20.21
C GLU A 90 12.89 -6.99 21.23
N LYS A 91 12.13 -7.20 22.28
CA LYS A 91 12.42 -8.21 23.33
C LYS A 91 12.28 -9.64 22.82
N CYS A 92 11.21 -9.93 22.07
CA CYS A 92 10.88 -11.27 21.63
C CYS A 92 11.82 -11.75 20.51
N VAL A 93 12.12 -10.88 19.53
CA VAL A 93 13.00 -11.20 18.41
C VAL A 93 14.49 -11.13 18.82
N GLY A 94 14.81 -10.35 19.85
CA GLY A 94 16.20 -10.11 20.29
C GLY A 94 16.99 -9.18 19.38
N LYS A 95 16.30 -8.32 18.61
CA LYS A 95 16.92 -7.32 17.74
C LYS A 95 16.26 -5.96 17.97
N LYS A 96 17.07 -4.89 17.89
CA LYS A 96 16.52 -3.53 17.90
C LYS A 96 15.40 -3.42 16.87
N THR A 97 14.25 -2.88 17.26
CA THR A 97 13.08 -2.74 16.40
C THR A 97 12.62 -1.28 16.38
N VAL A 98 12.45 -0.71 15.19
CA VAL A 98 12.13 0.70 14.99
C VAL A 98 10.89 0.83 14.13
N TYR A 99 9.88 1.54 14.63
CA TYR A 99 8.74 1.99 13.86
C TYR A 99 9.11 3.23 13.04
N TYR A 100 8.84 3.19 11.73
CA TYR A 100 9.09 4.29 10.80
C TYR A 100 7.76 4.76 10.19
N PRO A 101 7.29 5.98 10.48
CA PRO A 101 6.05 6.50 9.91
C PRO A 101 6.24 6.82 8.43
N VAL A 102 5.38 6.28 7.60
CA VAL A 102 5.32 6.54 6.15
C VAL A 102 4.18 7.51 5.84
N GLN A 103 4.32 8.28 4.76
CA GLN A 103 3.36 9.33 4.41
C GLN A 103 2.39 8.92 3.30
N SER A 104 2.69 7.84 2.57
CA SER A 104 1.86 7.32 1.49
C SER A 104 2.01 5.81 1.33
N ASN A 105 1.02 5.17 0.71
CA ASN A 105 1.08 3.74 0.39
C ASN A 105 2.23 3.42 -0.57
N SER A 106 2.48 4.28 -1.56
CA SER A 106 3.58 4.09 -2.51
C SER A 106 4.95 4.19 -1.82
N ALA A 107 5.12 5.14 -0.90
CA ALA A 107 6.36 5.25 -0.12
C ALA A 107 6.62 4.02 0.76
N GLU A 108 5.57 3.41 1.32
CA GLU A 108 5.67 2.17 2.11
C GLU A 108 6.12 0.98 1.25
N ILE A 109 5.51 0.79 0.08
CA ILE A 109 5.84 -0.27 -0.87
C ILE A 109 7.28 -0.12 -1.37
N GLU A 110 7.69 1.09 -1.78
CA GLU A 110 9.06 1.35 -2.24
C GLU A 110 10.10 1.21 -1.13
N ALA A 111 9.75 1.53 0.12
CA ALA A 111 10.64 1.31 1.25
C ALA A 111 10.89 -0.18 1.51
N MET A 112 9.89 -1.06 1.34
CA MET A 112 10.08 -2.51 1.41
C MET A 112 10.85 -3.03 0.20
N ARG A 113 10.48 -2.64 -1.02
CA ARG A 113 11.14 -3.03 -2.27
C ARG A 113 12.64 -2.69 -2.27
N SER A 114 13.00 -1.52 -1.75
CA SER A 114 14.39 -1.06 -1.63
C SER A 114 15.14 -1.63 -0.42
N GLY A 115 14.53 -2.49 0.39
CA GLY A 115 15.13 -3.10 1.56
C GLY A 115 15.22 -2.20 2.81
N ARG A 116 14.61 -1.02 2.79
CA ARG A 116 14.58 -0.10 3.95
C ARG A 116 13.56 -0.52 5.02
N LEU A 117 12.49 -1.24 4.63
CA LEU A 117 11.57 -1.91 5.54
C LEU A 117 11.78 -3.43 5.48
N HIS A 118 11.69 -4.05 6.64
CA HIS A 118 11.86 -5.50 6.80
C HIS A 118 10.51 -6.21 6.97
N PHE A 119 9.56 -5.54 7.57
CA PHE A 119 8.15 -5.92 7.62
C PHE A 119 7.29 -4.66 7.70
N ALA A 120 6.01 -4.79 7.34
CA ALA A 120 5.07 -3.66 7.39
C ALA A 120 3.63 -4.16 7.52
N GLY A 121 2.76 -3.27 8.00
CA GLY A 121 1.33 -3.46 8.00
C GLY A 121 0.69 -2.71 6.83
N PHE A 122 0.49 -3.36 5.70
CA PHE A 122 -0.12 -2.78 4.51
C PHE A 122 -1.64 -2.74 4.59
N SER A 123 -2.28 -1.66 4.17
CA SER A 123 -3.73 -1.63 4.02
C SER A 123 -4.21 -2.56 2.91
N THR A 124 -5.51 -2.84 2.87
CA THR A 124 -6.12 -3.90 2.07
C THR A 124 -5.74 -3.84 0.58
N GLY A 125 -5.89 -2.69 -0.08
CA GLY A 125 -5.52 -2.54 -1.49
C GLY A 125 -4.00 -2.58 -1.72
N PRO A 126 -3.20 -1.74 -1.03
CA PRO A 126 -1.74 -1.73 -1.14
C PRO A 126 -1.05 -3.06 -0.87
N THR A 127 -1.66 -3.97 -0.08
CA THR A 127 -1.13 -5.33 0.12
C THR A 127 -0.84 -6.04 -1.20
N GLY A 128 -1.73 -5.96 -2.19
CA GLY A 128 -1.53 -6.63 -3.49
C GLY A 128 -0.31 -6.09 -4.25
N PHE A 129 -0.13 -4.77 -4.25
CA PHE A 129 1.07 -4.16 -4.83
C PHE A 129 2.34 -4.51 -4.05
N ALA A 130 2.28 -4.55 -2.72
CA ALA A 130 3.43 -4.93 -1.91
C ALA A 130 3.85 -6.39 -2.16
N VAL A 131 2.90 -7.31 -2.31
CA VAL A 131 3.15 -8.71 -2.69
C VAL A 131 3.84 -8.78 -4.05
N ASN A 132 3.21 -8.19 -5.07
CA ASN A 132 3.66 -8.38 -6.44
C ASN A 132 4.94 -7.60 -6.77
N LEU A 133 5.14 -6.41 -6.18
CA LEU A 133 6.23 -5.50 -6.56
C LEU A 133 7.34 -5.37 -5.52
N ALA A 134 7.08 -5.71 -4.26
CA ALA A 134 8.06 -5.59 -3.19
C ALA A 134 8.41 -6.93 -2.51
N GLY A 135 7.86 -8.06 -3.02
CA GLY A 135 8.12 -9.38 -2.46
C GLY A 135 7.63 -9.51 -1.00
N ALA A 136 6.55 -8.80 -0.66
CA ALA A 136 5.95 -8.91 0.66
C ALA A 136 5.25 -10.26 0.82
N ILE A 137 5.46 -10.92 1.96
CA ILE A 137 4.78 -12.18 2.32
C ILE A 137 3.79 -11.88 3.46
N PRO A 138 2.49 -11.71 3.17
CA PRO A 138 1.46 -11.53 4.18
C PRO A 138 1.35 -12.77 5.08
N PHE A 139 1.34 -12.54 6.39
CA PHE A 139 1.31 -13.65 7.35
C PHE A 139 0.35 -13.40 8.53
N ALA A 140 0.00 -12.16 8.83
CA ALA A 140 -0.85 -11.84 9.97
C ALA A 140 -1.85 -10.71 9.66
N ALA A 141 -3.00 -10.76 10.29
CA ALA A 141 -3.97 -9.68 10.36
C ALA A 141 -4.47 -9.51 11.81
N LYS A 142 -5.02 -8.33 12.12
CA LYS A 142 -5.67 -8.10 13.41
C LYS A 142 -6.97 -8.89 13.51
N GLY A 143 -7.29 -9.36 14.70
CA GLY A 143 -8.53 -10.09 14.94
C GLY A 143 -8.86 -10.23 16.42
N LEU A 144 -9.99 -10.87 16.67
CA LEU A 144 -10.50 -11.17 18.00
C LEU A 144 -10.67 -12.69 18.13
N GLU A 145 -10.18 -13.26 19.23
CA GLU A 145 -10.21 -14.70 19.49
C GLU A 145 -9.57 -15.52 18.35
N SER A 146 -10.37 -16.10 17.45
CA SER A 146 -9.91 -16.88 16.30
C SER A 146 -10.38 -16.30 14.96
N GLU A 147 -10.99 -15.09 14.97
CA GLU A 147 -11.63 -14.50 13.79
C GLU A 147 -10.92 -13.22 13.32
N VAL A 148 -10.56 -13.18 12.03
CA VAL A 148 -10.19 -11.96 11.33
C VAL A 148 -11.48 -11.29 10.86
N ARG A 149 -11.98 -10.29 11.59
CA ARG A 149 -13.33 -9.73 11.39
C ARG A 149 -13.47 -8.86 10.15
N GLY A 150 -12.41 -8.26 9.68
CA GLY A 150 -12.44 -7.38 8.52
C GLY A 150 -13.18 -6.04 8.74
N TYR A 151 -13.56 -5.39 7.63
CA TYR A 151 -14.27 -4.12 7.62
C TYR A 151 -15.14 -3.99 6.35
N ASN A 152 -15.98 -2.95 6.27
CA ASN A 152 -16.80 -2.65 5.10
C ASN A 152 -16.37 -1.32 4.44
N LEU A 153 -16.49 -1.21 3.14
CA LEU A 153 -16.65 0.09 2.50
C LEU A 153 -17.99 0.68 2.94
N VAL A 154 -17.99 1.90 3.42
CA VAL A 154 -19.21 2.67 3.70
C VAL A 154 -19.21 3.98 2.92
N ALA A 155 -20.36 4.34 2.39
CA ALA A 155 -20.61 5.67 1.82
C ALA A 155 -21.25 6.55 2.89
N VAL A 156 -20.53 7.59 3.29
CA VAL A 156 -20.89 8.47 4.41
C VAL A 156 -21.27 9.84 3.88
N VAL A 157 -22.42 10.34 4.32
CA VAL A 157 -22.93 11.69 4.02
C VAL A 157 -23.25 12.42 5.33
N LYS A 158 -23.42 13.74 5.29
CA LYS A 158 -23.96 14.49 6.43
C LYS A 158 -25.35 13.99 6.78
N ALA A 159 -25.67 13.81 8.06
CA ALA A 159 -27.00 13.38 8.51
C ALA A 159 -28.12 14.33 8.05
N SER A 160 -27.83 15.65 8.03
CA SER A 160 -28.74 16.70 7.56
C SER A 160 -28.89 16.80 6.05
N SER A 161 -28.06 16.08 5.26
CA SER A 161 -28.14 16.13 3.79
C SER A 161 -29.39 15.44 3.25
N PRO A 162 -29.86 15.79 2.06
CA PRO A 162 -31.01 15.14 1.43
C PRO A 162 -30.67 13.73 0.88
N TYR A 163 -29.39 13.38 0.76
CA TYR A 163 -28.94 12.17 0.08
C TYR A 163 -29.27 10.91 0.89
N LYS A 164 -29.97 9.94 0.29
CA LYS A 164 -30.41 8.69 0.91
C LYS A 164 -29.87 7.44 0.21
N ALA A 165 -29.45 7.57 -1.05
CA ALA A 165 -28.92 6.49 -1.87
C ALA A 165 -27.72 6.99 -2.68
N LEU A 166 -26.90 6.07 -3.20
CA LEU A 166 -25.75 6.42 -4.04
C LEU A 166 -26.16 7.18 -5.31
N ALA A 167 -27.29 6.83 -5.92
CA ALA A 167 -27.79 7.49 -7.12
C ALA A 167 -28.07 9.01 -6.93
N ASP A 168 -28.30 9.48 -5.68
CA ASP A 168 -28.50 10.90 -5.36
C ASP A 168 -27.20 11.73 -5.51
N LEU A 169 -26.05 11.06 -5.63
CA LEU A 169 -24.71 11.69 -5.69
C LEU A 169 -24.23 11.98 -7.12
N LYS A 170 -25.08 11.82 -8.14
CA LYS A 170 -24.72 12.21 -9.52
C LYS A 170 -24.43 13.69 -9.62
N GLY A 171 -23.26 14.05 -10.18
CA GLY A 171 -22.77 15.42 -10.29
C GLY A 171 -22.33 16.06 -8.98
N LYS A 172 -22.21 15.29 -7.89
CA LYS A 172 -21.84 15.78 -6.56
C LYS A 172 -20.34 15.61 -6.28
N LYS A 173 -19.87 16.25 -5.21
CA LYS A 173 -18.48 16.17 -4.75
C LYS A 173 -18.30 14.90 -3.92
N VAL A 174 -17.74 13.87 -4.52
CA VAL A 174 -17.49 12.57 -3.87
C VAL A 174 -16.02 12.44 -3.52
N ALA A 175 -15.72 12.30 -2.23
CA ALA A 175 -14.38 12.05 -1.76
C ALA A 175 -14.02 10.58 -1.89
N HIS A 176 -12.89 10.34 -2.54
CA HIS A 176 -12.11 9.12 -2.47
C HIS A 176 -10.87 9.38 -1.60
N THR A 177 -10.18 8.33 -1.11
CA THR A 177 -9.06 8.52 -0.19
C THR A 177 -7.72 8.62 -0.91
N ALA A 178 -7.20 7.48 -1.36
CA ALA A 178 -5.96 7.35 -2.10
C ALA A 178 -6.18 6.41 -3.28
N PRO A 179 -5.46 6.55 -4.39
CA PRO A 179 -5.66 5.78 -5.61
C PRO A 179 -5.61 4.26 -5.41
N SER A 180 -4.68 3.74 -4.59
CA SER A 180 -4.53 2.31 -4.28
C SER A 180 -5.45 1.80 -3.17
N SER A 181 -6.23 2.68 -2.51
CA SER A 181 -7.11 2.28 -1.40
C SER A 181 -8.24 1.36 -1.87
N ASN A 182 -8.45 0.23 -1.19
CA ASN A 182 -9.54 -0.68 -1.50
C ASN A 182 -10.90 0.01 -1.30
N SER A 183 -11.29 0.32 -0.07
CA SER A 183 -12.59 0.95 0.22
C SER A 183 -12.68 2.43 -0.16
N GLY A 184 -11.54 3.10 -0.25
CA GLY A 184 -11.50 4.51 -0.61
C GLY A 184 -11.46 4.80 -2.11
N ASN A 185 -11.22 3.80 -2.98
CA ASN A 185 -11.15 4.00 -4.42
C ASN A 185 -11.51 2.79 -5.28
N LEU A 186 -10.85 1.63 -5.09
CA LEU A 186 -11.02 0.48 -6.00
C LEU A 186 -12.41 -0.15 -5.89
N ALA A 187 -12.86 -0.46 -4.67
CA ALA A 187 -14.17 -1.05 -4.44
C ALA A 187 -15.34 -0.13 -4.83
N PRO A 188 -15.32 1.20 -4.59
CA PRO A 188 -16.29 2.11 -5.13
C PRO A 188 -16.45 2.02 -6.65
N ARG A 189 -15.37 1.88 -7.41
CA ARG A 189 -15.39 1.75 -8.88
C ARG A 189 -16.14 0.50 -9.36
N VAL A 190 -16.15 -0.56 -8.54
CA VAL A 190 -16.78 -1.84 -8.85
C VAL A 190 -18.21 -1.90 -8.31
N LEU A 191 -18.43 -1.44 -7.07
CA LEU A 191 -19.68 -1.68 -6.35
C LEU A 191 -20.71 -0.55 -6.49
N PHE A 192 -20.27 0.71 -6.68
CA PHE A 192 -21.21 1.84 -6.82
C PHE A 192 -21.99 1.83 -8.13
N PRO A 193 -21.44 1.39 -9.29
CA PRO A 193 -22.22 1.23 -10.52
C PRO A 193 -23.46 0.35 -10.37
N GLU A 194 -23.38 -0.73 -9.58
CA GLU A 194 -24.51 -1.61 -9.28
C GLU A 194 -25.64 -0.91 -8.49
N GLN A 195 -25.31 0.22 -7.85
CA GLN A 195 -26.21 1.07 -7.08
C GLN A 195 -26.57 2.38 -7.81
N GLY A 196 -26.29 2.45 -9.11
CA GLY A 196 -26.67 3.57 -9.97
C GLY A 196 -25.73 4.79 -9.91
N LEU A 197 -24.49 4.66 -9.40
CA LEU A 197 -23.51 5.73 -9.36
C LEU A 197 -22.17 5.28 -9.97
N LYS A 198 -21.90 5.71 -11.21
CA LYS A 198 -20.70 5.32 -11.95
C LYS A 198 -19.57 6.33 -11.75
N THR A 199 -18.43 5.83 -11.27
CA THR A 199 -17.20 6.62 -11.15
C THR A 199 -16.71 7.06 -12.54
N ASP A 200 -16.19 8.29 -12.63
CA ASP A 200 -15.71 8.97 -13.85
C ASP A 200 -16.80 9.34 -14.88
N GLU A 201 -18.01 8.76 -14.81
CA GLU A 201 -19.16 9.13 -15.61
C GLU A 201 -20.08 10.09 -14.84
N ASP A 202 -20.68 9.61 -13.74
CA ASP A 202 -21.63 10.37 -12.92
C ASP A 202 -20.97 11.38 -11.96
N TYR A 203 -19.71 11.15 -11.60
CA TYR A 203 -18.90 12.06 -10.77
C TYR A 203 -17.41 11.84 -11.00
N LYS A 204 -16.59 12.84 -10.63
CA LYS A 204 -15.13 12.72 -10.63
C LYS A 204 -14.63 12.53 -9.21
N PRO A 205 -13.84 11.47 -8.92
CA PRO A 205 -13.27 11.24 -7.59
C PRO A 205 -12.36 12.39 -7.13
N LEU A 206 -12.60 12.86 -5.92
CA LEU A 206 -11.76 13.88 -5.26
C LEU A 206 -10.87 13.18 -4.22
N MET A 207 -9.56 13.08 -4.49
CA MET A 207 -8.62 12.39 -3.60
C MET A 207 -8.33 13.21 -2.35
N SER A 208 -8.84 12.81 -1.21
CA SER A 208 -8.66 13.49 0.09
C SER A 208 -7.29 13.21 0.72
N GLY A 209 -6.68 12.07 0.40
CA GLY A 209 -5.40 11.62 0.94
C GLY A 209 -5.51 10.85 2.28
N GLY A 210 -6.73 10.50 2.75
CA GLY A 210 -6.94 9.70 3.96
C GLY A 210 -8.41 9.53 4.29
N HIS A 211 -8.78 8.47 5.00
CA HIS A 211 -10.16 8.24 5.40
C HIS A 211 -10.67 9.30 6.39
N ASP A 212 -9.83 9.69 7.35
CA ASP A 212 -10.08 10.77 8.28
C ASP A 212 -10.39 12.09 7.58
N LYS A 213 -9.56 12.46 6.60
CA LYS A 213 -9.73 13.68 5.80
C LYS A 213 -11.00 13.66 4.97
N SER A 214 -11.36 12.48 4.42
CA SER A 214 -12.64 12.31 3.71
C SER A 214 -13.84 12.57 4.61
N VAL A 215 -13.86 11.97 5.81
CA VAL A 215 -14.96 12.13 6.77
C VAL A 215 -15.05 13.57 7.28
N LEU A 216 -13.91 14.18 7.66
CA LEU A 216 -13.87 15.57 8.10
C LEU A 216 -14.35 16.53 6.99
N GLY A 217 -13.99 16.27 5.73
CA GLY A 217 -14.45 17.05 4.59
C GLY A 217 -15.97 16.92 4.32
N VAL A 218 -16.58 15.77 4.62
CA VAL A 218 -18.04 15.66 4.65
C VAL A 218 -18.63 16.49 5.78
N GLY A 219 -18.02 16.42 6.98
CA GLY A 219 -18.45 17.20 8.14
C GLY A 219 -18.38 18.71 7.92
N SER A 220 -17.34 19.23 7.26
CA SER A 220 -17.20 20.65 6.91
C SER A 220 -18.08 21.09 5.72
N GLY A 221 -18.49 20.15 4.86
CA GLY A 221 -19.23 20.44 3.62
C GLY A 221 -18.35 20.63 2.38
N ASP A 222 -17.05 20.30 2.46
CA ASP A 222 -16.14 20.28 1.31
C ASP A 222 -16.53 19.16 0.32
N TYR A 223 -17.08 18.05 0.85
CA TYR A 223 -17.59 16.93 0.10
C TYR A 223 -19.06 16.62 0.47
N ASP A 224 -19.83 16.18 -0.52
CA ASP A 224 -21.21 15.72 -0.34
C ASP A 224 -21.25 14.31 0.25
N MET A 225 -20.30 13.44 -0.16
CA MET A 225 -20.15 12.07 0.27
C MET A 225 -18.68 11.67 0.35
N ALA A 226 -18.38 10.70 1.21
CA ALA A 226 -17.07 10.03 1.27
C ALA A 226 -17.20 8.52 1.20
N ALA A 227 -16.33 7.87 0.39
CA ALA A 227 -16.11 6.43 0.38
C ALA A 227 -15.00 6.10 1.37
N VAL A 228 -15.35 5.44 2.48
CA VAL A 228 -14.40 5.22 3.58
C VAL A 228 -14.45 3.80 4.15
N ALA A 229 -13.40 3.43 4.88
CA ALA A 229 -13.36 2.21 5.67
C ALA A 229 -14.20 2.37 6.94
N SER A 230 -15.11 1.43 7.21
CA SER A 230 -16.01 1.49 8.37
C SER A 230 -15.26 1.51 9.69
N ASP A 231 -14.18 0.75 9.79
CA ASP A 231 -13.34 0.68 11.00
C ASP A 231 -12.64 2.00 11.32
N VAL A 232 -12.20 2.78 10.29
CA VAL A 232 -11.67 4.13 10.48
C VAL A 232 -12.77 5.08 10.94
N PHE A 233 -13.93 5.04 10.30
CA PHE A 233 -15.07 5.87 10.66
C PHE A 233 -15.51 5.64 12.13
N ASP A 234 -15.58 4.39 12.54
CA ASP A 234 -15.94 4.02 13.92
C ASP A 234 -14.85 4.44 14.93
N ARG A 235 -13.56 4.33 14.59
CA ARG A 235 -12.46 4.83 15.42
C ARG A 235 -12.51 6.33 15.62
N MET A 236 -12.79 7.10 14.57
CA MET A 236 -12.94 8.56 14.66
C MET A 236 -14.05 8.95 15.64
N ALA A 237 -15.17 8.24 15.62
CA ALA A 237 -16.26 8.44 16.57
C ALA A 237 -15.85 8.04 17.99
N THR A 238 -15.18 6.89 18.17
CA THR A 238 -14.70 6.40 19.47
C THR A 238 -13.67 7.34 20.12
N ARG A 239 -12.83 7.98 19.31
CA ARG A 239 -11.86 9.01 19.77
C ARG A 239 -12.52 10.36 20.04
N GLY A 240 -13.77 10.57 19.62
CA GLY A 240 -14.46 11.86 19.71
C GLY A 240 -13.98 12.89 18.67
N THR A 241 -13.27 12.46 17.64
CA THR A 241 -12.86 13.32 16.51
C THR A 241 -14.06 13.80 15.70
N ILE A 242 -15.11 12.98 15.66
CA ILE A 242 -16.40 13.29 15.06
C ILE A 242 -17.53 12.87 16.01
N LYS A 243 -18.70 13.52 15.83
CA LYS A 243 -19.95 13.01 16.42
C LYS A 243 -20.61 12.07 15.44
N ARG A 244 -20.83 10.80 15.83
CA ARG A 244 -21.38 9.76 14.96
C ARG A 244 -22.72 10.17 14.33
N ASP A 245 -23.57 10.86 15.09
CA ASP A 245 -24.91 11.27 14.70
C ASP A 245 -24.95 12.43 13.68
N ASP A 246 -23.81 13.13 13.47
CA ASP A 246 -23.69 14.14 12.42
C ASP A 246 -23.61 13.53 11.02
N PHE A 247 -23.48 12.18 10.95
CA PHE A 247 -23.29 11.43 9.70
C PHE A 247 -24.33 10.32 9.52
N ARG A 248 -24.60 10.02 8.25
CA ARG A 248 -25.44 8.89 7.84
C ARG A 248 -24.68 8.02 6.85
N ILE A 249 -24.72 6.70 7.04
CA ILE A 249 -24.26 5.71 6.08
C ILE A 249 -25.41 5.42 5.13
N ILE A 250 -25.20 5.64 3.83
CA ILE A 250 -26.19 5.38 2.76
C ILE A 250 -25.87 4.13 1.94
N TYR A 251 -24.67 3.56 2.12
CA TYR A 251 -24.26 2.29 1.50
C TYR A 251 -23.25 1.57 2.40
N LYS A 252 -23.32 0.25 2.42
CA LYS A 252 -22.39 -0.64 3.10
C LYS A 252 -22.10 -1.85 2.22
N SER A 253 -20.83 -2.12 1.94
CA SER A 253 -20.40 -3.26 1.14
C SER A 253 -20.40 -4.59 1.93
N PRO A 254 -20.20 -5.75 1.26
CA PRO A 254 -19.70 -6.95 1.91
C PRO A 254 -18.38 -6.69 2.66
N VAL A 255 -18.01 -7.62 3.53
CA VAL A 255 -16.78 -7.52 4.34
C VAL A 255 -15.54 -7.71 3.48
N PHE A 256 -14.54 -6.86 3.70
CA PHE A 256 -13.18 -6.99 3.20
C PHE A 256 -12.20 -7.34 4.32
N PRO A 257 -11.09 -8.06 4.05
CA PRO A 257 -10.05 -8.24 5.04
C PRO A 257 -9.45 -6.89 5.45
N THR A 258 -9.05 -6.78 6.70
CA THR A 258 -8.34 -5.59 7.23
C THR A 258 -6.89 -5.53 6.71
N SER A 259 -6.06 -4.62 7.25
CA SER A 259 -4.64 -4.54 6.89
C SER A 259 -3.91 -5.86 7.14
N SER A 260 -3.07 -6.29 6.20
CA SER A 260 -2.16 -7.41 6.40
C SER A 260 -0.85 -6.94 7.01
N PHE A 261 -0.23 -7.77 7.84
CA PHE A 261 1.19 -7.64 8.18
C PHE A 261 1.97 -8.61 7.33
N ALA A 262 3.01 -8.10 6.67
CA ALA A 262 3.86 -8.85 5.75
C ALA A 262 5.33 -8.59 6.03
N TYR A 263 6.17 -9.59 5.84
CA TYR A 263 7.63 -9.44 5.87
C TYR A 263 8.22 -9.58 4.46
N ALA A 264 9.42 -9.07 4.25
CA ALA A 264 10.10 -9.18 2.96
C ALA A 264 10.58 -10.63 2.71
N HIS A 265 10.32 -11.17 1.50
CA HIS A 265 10.60 -12.56 1.12
C HIS A 265 12.04 -13.02 1.36
N ASP A 266 13.00 -12.10 1.33
CA ASP A 266 14.41 -12.36 1.50
C ASP A 266 14.90 -12.17 2.96
N LEU A 267 13.97 -11.99 3.91
CA LEU A 267 14.32 -12.03 5.32
C LEU A 267 14.79 -13.45 5.69
N LYS A 268 15.89 -13.54 6.46
CA LYS A 268 16.43 -14.83 6.88
C LYS A 268 15.33 -15.73 7.46
N PRO A 269 15.18 -17.00 7.02
CA PRO A 269 14.03 -17.83 7.38
C PRO A 269 13.79 -17.99 8.88
N GLU A 270 14.88 -18.11 9.67
CA GLU A 270 14.79 -18.22 11.13
C GLU A 270 14.27 -16.91 11.76
N LEU A 271 14.69 -15.77 11.21
CA LEU A 271 14.24 -14.45 11.65
C LEU A 271 12.76 -14.24 11.28
N ALA A 272 12.34 -14.62 10.07
CA ALA A 272 10.96 -14.57 9.65
C ALA A 272 10.05 -15.48 10.50
N ALA A 273 10.53 -16.70 10.85
CA ALA A 273 9.81 -17.60 11.74
C ALA A 273 9.66 -17.02 13.14
N LYS A 274 10.76 -16.45 13.69
CA LYS A 274 10.75 -15.81 15.02
C LYS A 274 9.83 -14.58 15.04
N LEU A 275 9.84 -13.78 13.99
CA LEU A 275 8.96 -12.62 13.85
C LEU A 275 7.48 -13.05 13.91
N ARG A 276 7.09 -14.10 13.17
CA ARG A 276 5.71 -14.64 13.20
C ARG A 276 5.32 -15.14 14.60
N GLU A 277 6.20 -15.89 15.28
CA GLU A 277 5.98 -16.32 16.66
C GLU A 277 5.71 -15.14 17.58
N CYS A 278 6.53 -14.08 17.48
CA CYS A 278 6.38 -12.87 18.29
C CYS A 278 5.08 -12.11 18.00
N PHE A 279 4.62 -12.09 16.75
CA PHE A 279 3.31 -11.53 16.41
C PHE A 279 2.17 -12.31 17.05
N TYR A 280 2.15 -13.63 16.93
CA TYR A 280 1.05 -14.46 17.43
C TYR A 280 1.01 -14.57 18.95
N SER A 281 2.14 -14.40 19.62
CA SER A 281 2.21 -14.37 21.09
C SER A 281 1.80 -13.03 21.70
N PHE A 282 1.79 -11.94 20.89
CA PHE A 282 1.43 -10.61 21.39
C PHE A 282 -0.07 -10.49 21.67
N ARG A 283 -0.42 -9.93 22.82
CA ARG A 283 -1.80 -9.52 23.13
C ARG A 283 -1.85 -8.01 23.18
N PHE A 284 -2.86 -7.45 22.55
CA PHE A 284 -3.02 -6.01 22.49
C PHE A 284 -3.27 -5.43 23.86
N THR A 285 -2.69 -4.28 24.12
CA THR A 285 -3.02 -3.52 25.33
C THR A 285 -4.48 -3.04 25.26
N PRO A 286 -5.12 -2.70 26.40
CA PRO A 286 -6.49 -2.16 26.38
C PRO A 286 -6.64 -0.94 25.47
N ALA A 287 -5.60 -0.09 25.37
CA ALA A 287 -5.58 1.05 24.46
C ALA A 287 -5.57 0.61 22.99
N MET A 288 -4.76 -0.38 22.63
CA MET A 288 -4.74 -0.95 21.27
C MET A 288 -6.05 -1.64 20.92
N THR A 289 -6.63 -2.42 21.85
CA THR A 289 -7.92 -3.09 21.66
C THR A 289 -9.03 -2.08 21.37
N LYS A 290 -9.06 -0.99 22.14
CA LYS A 290 -10.00 0.12 21.91
C LYS A 290 -9.76 0.77 20.54
N GLU A 291 -8.49 1.00 20.20
CA GLU A 291 -8.09 1.62 18.94
C GLU A 291 -8.43 0.76 17.72
N PHE A 292 -8.33 -0.54 17.82
CA PHE A 292 -8.63 -1.48 16.74
C PHE A 292 -10.02 -2.13 16.86
N ASN A 293 -11.00 -1.37 17.37
CA ASN A 293 -12.42 -1.75 17.42
C ASN A 293 -12.68 -3.11 18.10
N GLY A 294 -11.88 -3.43 19.13
CA GLY A 294 -12.01 -4.66 19.90
C GLY A 294 -11.14 -5.82 19.44
N ASP A 295 -10.36 -5.68 18.36
CA ASP A 295 -9.33 -6.67 18.01
C ASP A 295 -8.27 -6.69 19.12
N ASP A 296 -7.83 -7.89 19.54
CA ASP A 296 -6.99 -8.08 20.71
C ASP A 296 -5.68 -8.83 20.42
N ARG A 297 -5.50 -9.30 19.19
CA ARG A 297 -4.35 -10.11 18.77
C ARG A 297 -4.11 -10.07 17.27
N PHE A 298 -2.98 -10.68 16.87
CA PHE A 298 -2.71 -11.02 15.47
C PHE A 298 -3.07 -12.48 15.20
N LEU A 299 -3.68 -12.73 14.05
CA LEU A 299 -4.09 -14.05 13.59
C LEU A 299 -3.40 -14.38 12.27
N PRO A 300 -3.08 -15.68 12.02
CA PRO A 300 -2.46 -16.10 10.78
C PRO A 300 -3.41 -15.93 9.58
N ILE A 301 -2.83 -15.47 8.47
CA ILE A 301 -3.50 -15.35 7.17
C ILE A 301 -2.60 -15.87 6.05
N THR A 302 -3.18 -16.08 4.87
CA THR A 302 -2.47 -16.29 3.61
C THR A 302 -2.97 -15.33 2.54
N TYR A 303 -2.08 -14.83 1.69
CA TYR A 303 -2.47 -13.95 0.60
C TYR A 303 -3.40 -14.63 -0.40
N GLN A 304 -3.12 -15.89 -0.71
CA GLN A 304 -3.89 -16.67 -1.67
C GLN A 304 -5.37 -16.77 -1.28
N LYS A 305 -5.66 -17.12 -0.03
CA LYS A 305 -7.01 -17.33 0.48
C LYS A 305 -7.69 -16.02 0.90
N ASP A 306 -7.03 -15.29 1.80
CA ASP A 306 -7.69 -14.21 2.54
C ASP A 306 -7.77 -12.91 1.75
N TRP A 307 -6.94 -12.74 0.67
CA TRP A 307 -6.97 -11.58 -0.24
C TRP A 307 -7.68 -11.85 -1.57
N LYS A 308 -8.31 -13.00 -1.76
CA LYS A 308 -8.98 -13.36 -3.03
C LYS A 308 -9.98 -12.28 -3.48
N VAL A 309 -10.89 -11.89 -2.59
CA VAL A 309 -11.91 -10.87 -2.91
C VAL A 309 -11.29 -9.51 -3.27
N VAL A 310 -10.16 -9.17 -2.66
CA VAL A 310 -9.45 -7.91 -2.92
C VAL A 310 -8.79 -7.94 -4.30
N ARG A 311 -8.18 -9.06 -4.70
CA ARG A 311 -7.64 -9.23 -6.06
C ARG A 311 -8.73 -9.14 -7.12
N GLU A 312 -9.90 -9.77 -6.88
CA GLU A 312 -11.05 -9.69 -7.79
C GLU A 312 -11.57 -8.25 -7.94
N VAL A 313 -11.58 -7.47 -6.86
CA VAL A 313 -11.95 -6.04 -6.91
C VAL A 313 -10.92 -5.24 -7.69
N ALA A 314 -9.63 -5.46 -7.47
CA ALA A 314 -8.57 -4.76 -8.19
C ALA A 314 -8.66 -5.03 -9.70
N GLU A 315 -8.83 -6.28 -10.10
CA GLU A 315 -9.00 -6.68 -11.49
C GLU A 315 -10.22 -6.00 -12.13
N LYS A 316 -11.40 -6.12 -11.51
CA LYS A 316 -12.65 -5.52 -12.00
C LYS A 316 -12.63 -4.00 -12.02
N SER A 317 -11.84 -3.35 -11.16
CA SER A 317 -11.68 -1.89 -11.13
C SER A 317 -10.79 -1.36 -12.25
N GLY A 318 -10.15 -2.25 -13.03
CA GLY A 318 -9.16 -1.90 -14.04
C GLY A 318 -7.79 -1.49 -13.44
N THR A 319 -7.53 -1.86 -12.19
CA THR A 319 -6.28 -1.58 -11.50
C THR A 319 -5.66 -2.89 -10.97
N PRO A 320 -5.25 -3.81 -11.86
CA PRO A 320 -4.59 -5.05 -11.45
C PRO A 320 -3.28 -4.72 -10.71
N TYR A 321 -2.86 -5.62 -9.82
CA TYR A 321 -1.68 -5.42 -8.97
C TYR A 321 -0.36 -5.64 -9.72
N ASN A 322 -0.16 -4.91 -10.83
CA ASN A 322 1.06 -4.95 -11.64
C ASN A 322 1.80 -3.60 -11.64
N LYS A 323 3.02 -3.62 -12.18
CA LYS A 323 3.87 -2.41 -12.20
C LYS A 323 3.25 -1.25 -12.98
N ALA A 324 2.58 -1.49 -14.08
CA ALA A 324 1.99 -0.42 -14.90
C ALA A 324 0.85 0.30 -14.15
N ALA A 325 -0.03 -0.47 -13.48
CA ALA A 325 -1.06 0.08 -12.63
C ALA A 325 -0.46 0.82 -11.42
N TYR A 326 0.55 0.22 -10.77
CA TYR A 326 1.26 0.85 -9.66
C TYR A 326 1.88 2.20 -10.04
N ASP A 327 2.62 2.26 -11.15
CA ASP A 327 3.25 3.49 -11.63
C ASP A 327 2.21 4.58 -11.93
N THR A 328 1.03 4.17 -12.42
CA THR A 328 -0.09 5.09 -12.65
C THR A 328 -0.68 5.60 -11.35
N GLU A 329 -0.95 4.71 -10.40
CA GLU A 329 -1.54 5.08 -9.10
C GLU A 329 -0.56 5.89 -8.24
N SER A 330 0.74 5.57 -8.27
CA SER A 330 1.78 6.33 -7.57
C SER A 330 1.91 7.76 -8.12
N ARG A 331 1.80 7.96 -9.44
CA ARG A 331 1.78 9.30 -10.04
C ARG A 331 0.53 10.07 -9.60
N ARG A 332 -0.65 9.45 -9.64
CA ARG A 332 -1.90 10.08 -9.16
C ARG A 332 -1.81 10.49 -7.68
N GLU A 333 -1.17 9.67 -6.85
CA GLU A 333 -0.94 9.98 -5.44
C GLU A 333 0.00 11.18 -5.27
N ALA A 334 1.10 11.22 -6.02
CA ALA A 334 2.04 12.33 -6.02
C ALA A 334 1.40 13.64 -6.52
N ASP A 335 0.65 13.60 -7.61
CA ASP A 335 -0.04 14.76 -8.17
C ASP A 335 -1.09 15.30 -7.20
N ALA A 336 -1.86 14.43 -6.54
CA ALA A 336 -2.83 14.81 -5.52
C ALA A 336 -2.16 15.49 -4.31
N ALA A 337 -1.02 14.95 -3.86
CA ALA A 337 -0.23 15.52 -2.77
C ALA A 337 0.35 16.90 -3.15
N ALA A 338 0.90 17.03 -4.37
CA ALA A 338 1.43 18.30 -4.87
C ALA A 338 0.35 19.39 -4.99
N LYS A 339 -0.82 19.02 -5.53
CA LYS A 339 -1.97 19.95 -5.63
C LYS A 339 -2.39 20.43 -4.25
N LYS A 340 -2.51 19.53 -3.28
CA LYS A 340 -2.90 19.86 -1.92
C LYS A 340 -1.88 20.78 -1.22
N ALA A 341 -0.58 20.52 -1.43
CA ALA A 341 0.48 21.38 -0.92
C ALA A 341 0.40 22.79 -1.51
N ALA A 342 0.15 22.91 -2.81
CA ALA A 342 -0.02 24.18 -3.49
C ALA A 342 -1.25 24.95 -2.98
N GLU A 343 -2.39 24.28 -2.76
CA GLU A 343 -3.59 24.88 -2.19
C GLU A 343 -3.38 25.35 -0.74
N ALA A 344 -2.66 24.57 0.07
CA ALA A 344 -2.30 24.96 1.43
C ALA A 344 -1.37 26.20 1.46
N ALA A 345 -0.37 26.23 0.58
CA ALA A 345 0.53 27.38 0.43
C ALA A 345 -0.22 28.64 -0.02
N ALA A 346 -1.15 28.53 -0.97
CA ALA A 346 -1.97 29.63 -1.44
C ALA A 346 -2.89 30.19 -0.32
N LYS A 347 -3.49 29.31 0.49
CA LYS A 347 -4.29 29.73 1.65
C LYS A 347 -3.44 30.43 2.72
N ALA A 348 -2.24 29.92 2.99
CA ALA A 348 -1.31 30.54 3.95
C ALA A 348 -0.86 31.95 3.48
N ALA A 349 -0.62 32.13 2.18
CA ALA A 349 -0.25 33.43 1.60
C ALA A 349 -1.37 34.47 1.64
N GLN A 350 -2.63 34.03 1.76
CA GLN A 350 -3.80 34.93 1.86
C GLN A 350 -4.18 35.31 3.30
N GLN A 351 -3.57 34.67 4.32
CA GLN A 351 -3.80 35.07 5.71
C GLN A 351 -3.03 36.38 6.02
N PRO A 352 -3.69 37.40 6.52
CA PRO A 352 -3.00 38.65 6.94
C PRO A 352 -1.98 38.30 8.02
N ALA A 353 -0.79 38.89 7.93
CA ALA A 353 0.22 38.77 8.97
C ALA A 353 -0.37 39.22 10.32
N ALA A 354 -0.29 38.36 11.33
CA ALA A 354 -0.71 38.72 12.68
C ALA A 354 0.01 40.00 13.11
N PRO A 355 -0.67 40.97 13.72
CA PRO A 355 -0.03 42.18 14.19
C PRO A 355 1.07 41.83 15.19
N LYS A 356 2.29 42.29 14.93
CA LYS A 356 3.40 42.18 15.88
C LYS A 356 3.02 42.97 17.15
N GLN A 357 2.82 42.26 18.26
CA GLN A 357 2.73 42.83 19.60
C GLN A 357 4.11 43.24 20.09
#